data_354bbe97962569eefc72f901dc9ef8cf
#
_entry.id   354bbe97962569eefc72f901dc9ef8cf
#
_cell.length_a   1.000
_cell.length_b   1.000
_cell.length_c   1.000
_cell.angle_alpha   90.00
_cell.angle_beta   90.00
_cell.angle_gamma   90.00
#
_symmetry.space_group_name_H-M   'P 1'
#
loop_
_entity.id
_entity.type
_entity.pdbx_description
1 polymer ?
#
loop_
_entity_poly.entity_id
_entity_poly.type
_entity_poly.pdbx_seq_one_letter_code
_entity_poly.pdbx_strand_id
1 'polypeptide(L)'
;MNRIYKVVWSKAKGCYVVVSELAKQNGKNKYGQTGDTTGLLSALLCALMLTGSALFWPMEVSAGTQYGDGTWADGYNTAIGIAATARGDGALALGTQTKATSIRSTAIGHQAEASGADSISIGTLSGAS
;
A
#
# COMPACT_ATOMS: atom_id res chain seq x y z
N MET A 1 -28.17 -46.55 3.22
CA MET A 1 -28.30 -45.17 2.73
C MET A 1 -27.70 -44.24 3.77
N ASN A 2 -26.57 -43.63 3.49
CA ASN A 2 -25.96 -42.64 4.38
C ASN A 2 -26.74 -41.33 4.30
N ARG A 3 -27.39 -40.95 5.39
CA ARG A 3 -28.02 -39.65 5.52
C ARG A 3 -26.94 -38.65 5.95
N ILE A 4 -26.53 -37.78 5.04
CA ILE A 4 -25.46 -36.82 5.23
C ILE A 4 -25.96 -35.54 5.93
N TYR A 5 -27.25 -35.46 6.27
CA TYR A 5 -27.90 -34.27 6.79
C TYR A 5 -28.66 -34.57 8.07
N LYS A 6 -28.56 -33.66 9.02
CA LYS A 6 -29.33 -33.69 10.25
C LYS A 6 -30.07 -32.36 10.42
N VAL A 7 -31.29 -32.41 10.93
CA VAL A 7 -32.13 -31.25 11.18
C VAL A 7 -31.90 -30.79 12.61
N VAL A 8 -31.55 -29.53 12.79
CA VAL A 8 -31.27 -28.92 14.09
C VAL A 8 -32.14 -27.67 14.27
N TRP A 9 -32.68 -27.49 15.47
CA TRP A 9 -33.42 -26.26 15.80
C TRP A 9 -32.50 -25.10 16.00
N SER A 10 -32.67 -24.03 15.22
CA SER A 10 -31.91 -22.79 15.36
C SER A 10 -32.67 -21.78 16.23
N LYS A 11 -32.20 -21.56 17.43
CA LYS A 11 -32.74 -20.53 18.34
C LYS A 11 -32.64 -19.11 17.79
N ALA A 12 -31.65 -18.84 16.95
CA ALA A 12 -31.45 -17.51 16.38
C ALA A 12 -32.42 -17.20 15.23
N LYS A 13 -32.92 -18.20 14.55
CA LYS A 13 -33.85 -18.05 13.42
C LYS A 13 -35.27 -18.50 13.73
N GLY A 14 -35.50 -19.16 14.87
CA GLY A 14 -36.81 -19.70 15.27
C GLY A 14 -37.37 -20.75 14.32
N CYS A 15 -36.51 -21.47 13.58
CA CYS A 15 -36.93 -22.52 12.63
C CYS A 15 -35.94 -23.69 12.62
N TYR A 16 -36.38 -24.81 12.06
CA TYR A 16 -35.50 -25.96 11.83
C TYR A 16 -34.62 -25.73 10.61
N VAL A 17 -33.33 -25.99 10.76
CA VAL A 17 -32.33 -25.85 9.70
C VAL A 17 -31.67 -27.19 9.43
N VAL A 18 -31.54 -27.55 8.17
CA VAL A 18 -30.80 -28.72 7.74
C VAL A 18 -29.32 -28.41 7.70
N VAL A 19 -28.51 -29.14 8.45
CA VAL A 19 -27.06 -28.97 8.48
C VAL A 19 -26.39 -30.29 8.05
N SER A 20 -25.21 -30.18 7.44
CA SER A 20 -24.39 -31.35 7.10
C SER A 20 -23.83 -31.94 8.40
N GLU A 21 -23.81 -33.28 8.48
CA GLU A 21 -23.19 -33.98 9.61
C GLU A 21 -21.69 -33.69 9.76
N LEU A 22 -21.03 -33.21 8.68
CA LEU A 22 -19.64 -32.80 8.68
C LEU A 22 -19.44 -31.36 9.22
N ALA A 23 -20.54 -30.64 9.45
CA ALA A 23 -20.44 -29.35 10.12
C ALA A 23 -20.09 -29.61 11.59
N LYS A 24 -18.80 -29.70 11.89
CA LYS A 24 -18.27 -29.70 13.24
C LYS A 24 -18.84 -28.46 13.94
N GLN A 25 -19.60 -28.66 15.01
CA GLN A 25 -19.97 -27.56 15.89
C GLN A 25 -18.68 -26.98 16.49
N ASN A 26 -18.04 -26.09 15.78
CA ASN A 26 -17.15 -25.09 16.38
C ASN A 26 -18.06 -24.00 16.97
N GLY A 27 -18.92 -24.42 17.88
CA GLY A 27 -19.48 -23.52 18.84
C GLY A 27 -18.42 -23.18 19.84
N LYS A 28 -18.23 -21.89 20.03
CA LYS A 28 -17.33 -21.21 20.94
C LYS A 28 -15.95 -20.97 20.34
N ASN A 29 -15.85 -19.99 19.49
CA ASN A 29 -14.79 -19.05 19.61
C ASN A 29 -14.91 -18.46 21.03
N LYS A 30 -14.38 -19.14 22.02
CA LYS A 30 -13.80 -18.48 23.15
C LYS A 30 -12.69 -17.63 22.56
N TYR A 31 -12.98 -16.39 22.24
CA TYR A 31 -11.99 -15.36 22.44
C TYR A 31 -11.55 -15.57 23.88
N GLY A 32 -10.39 -16.18 24.01
CA GLY A 32 -9.84 -16.42 25.31
C GLY A 32 -9.78 -15.06 25.98
N GLN A 33 -10.59 -14.90 26.98
CA GLN A 33 -10.23 -14.07 28.09
C GLN A 33 -8.97 -14.74 28.66
N THR A 34 -7.83 -14.45 28.04
CA THR A 34 -6.57 -14.58 28.71
C THR A 34 -6.60 -13.52 29.79
N GLY A 35 -6.74 -14.02 31.01
CA GLY A 35 -6.73 -13.19 32.21
C GLY A 35 -5.57 -12.21 32.19
N ASP A 36 -5.92 -10.98 32.40
CA ASP A 36 -5.38 -10.00 33.31
C ASP A 36 -4.05 -9.32 33.06
N THR A 37 -3.18 -9.77 32.20
CA THR A 37 -1.93 -9.04 31.95
C THR A 37 -1.77 -8.56 30.52
N THR A 38 -2.42 -9.22 29.55
CA THR A 38 -2.39 -8.80 28.13
C THR A 38 -3.39 -7.69 27.82
N GLY A 39 -4.46 -7.56 28.61
CA GLY A 39 -5.43 -6.49 28.46
C GLY A 39 -4.84 -5.11 28.76
N LEU A 40 -3.97 -5.03 29.76
CA LEU A 40 -3.27 -3.79 30.09
C LEU A 40 -2.21 -3.43 29.05
N LEU A 41 -1.52 -4.42 28.48
CA LEU A 41 -0.55 -4.20 27.41
C LEU A 41 -1.22 -3.81 26.09
N SER A 42 -2.36 -4.42 25.75
CA SER A 42 -3.11 -4.05 24.55
C SER A 42 -3.79 -2.69 24.68
N ALA A 43 -4.32 -2.35 25.86
CA ALA A 43 -4.87 -1.03 26.14
C ALA A 43 -3.77 0.03 26.15
N LEU A 44 -2.57 -0.30 26.67
CA LEU A 44 -1.41 0.59 26.64
C LEU A 44 -0.91 0.80 25.20
N LEU A 45 -0.90 -0.27 24.39
CA LEU A 45 -0.52 -0.18 22.97
C LEU A 45 -1.54 0.63 22.16
N CYS A 46 -2.84 0.44 22.42
CA CYS A 46 -3.87 1.24 21.78
C CYS A 46 -3.86 2.71 22.25
N ALA A 47 -3.60 2.95 23.54
CA ALA A 47 -3.43 4.31 24.06
C ALA A 47 -2.18 4.98 23.47
N LEU A 48 -1.09 4.23 23.29
CA LEU A 48 0.13 4.73 22.65
C LEU A 48 -0.11 5.05 21.16
N MET A 49 -0.96 4.27 20.48
CA MET A 49 -1.36 4.55 19.11
C MET A 49 -2.27 5.78 19.00
N LEU A 50 -3.14 6.03 19.98
CA LEU A 50 -4.03 7.21 19.97
C LEU A 50 -3.32 8.50 20.42
N THR A 51 -2.32 8.41 21.30
CA THR A 51 -1.55 9.57 21.76
C THR A 51 -0.24 9.75 20.98
N GLY A 52 0.17 8.74 20.21
CA GLY A 52 1.36 8.74 19.37
C GLY A 52 1.27 9.59 18.11
N SER A 53 0.14 10.25 17.87
CA SER A 53 -0.02 11.18 16.73
C SER A 53 0.90 12.40 16.77
N ALA A 54 1.59 12.65 17.89
CA ALA A 54 2.53 13.76 18.00
C ALA A 54 3.99 13.38 17.70
N LEU A 55 4.30 12.09 17.55
CA LEU A 55 5.66 11.61 17.25
C LEU A 55 5.78 10.94 15.88
N PHE A 56 4.66 10.77 15.16
CA PHE A 56 4.74 10.50 13.73
C PHE A 56 5.07 11.84 13.07
N TRP A 57 6.33 12.00 12.74
CA TRP A 57 6.72 12.95 11.71
C TRP A 57 5.78 12.72 10.53
N PRO A 58 5.18 13.77 9.96
CA PRO A 58 4.43 13.57 8.73
C PRO A 58 5.40 12.89 7.75
N MET A 59 5.24 11.59 7.55
CA MET A 59 5.73 11.00 6.33
C MET A 59 5.00 11.76 5.24
N GLU A 60 5.70 12.66 4.58
CA GLU A 60 5.19 13.24 3.36
C GLU A 60 4.82 12.06 2.47
N VAL A 61 3.53 11.83 2.35
CA VAL A 61 3.01 10.88 1.36
C VAL A 61 3.29 11.56 0.04
N SER A 62 4.49 11.33 -0.48
CA SER A 62 4.85 11.70 -1.83
C SER A 62 3.89 10.94 -2.74
N ALA A 63 2.98 11.64 -3.39
CA ALA A 63 2.03 11.07 -4.32
C ALA A 63 2.70 10.63 -5.64
N GLY A 64 4.02 10.75 -5.73
CA GLY A 64 4.81 10.38 -6.90
C GLY A 64 4.77 8.87 -7.17
N THR A 65 4.68 8.49 -8.44
CA THR A 65 4.79 7.09 -8.88
C THR A 65 6.26 6.73 -9.03
N GLN A 66 6.74 5.80 -8.21
CA GLN A 66 8.11 5.29 -8.26
C GLN A 66 8.10 3.78 -8.56
N TYR A 67 8.85 3.37 -9.57
CA TYR A 67 9.02 1.96 -9.89
C TYR A 67 10.43 1.67 -10.39
N GLY A 68 11.16 0.87 -9.64
CA GLY A 68 12.55 0.50 -9.94
C GLY A 68 13.49 0.79 -8.78
N ASP A 69 14.69 0.22 -8.84
CA ASP A 69 15.71 0.39 -7.81
C ASP A 69 16.37 1.77 -7.89
N GLY A 70 16.48 2.45 -6.75
CA GLY A 70 17.07 3.79 -6.68
C GLY A 70 16.29 4.89 -7.42
N THR A 71 14.99 4.69 -7.70
CA THR A 71 14.15 5.74 -8.29
C THR A 71 13.80 6.82 -7.27
N TRP A 72 13.62 8.04 -7.78
CA TRP A 72 13.18 9.17 -6.98
C TRP A 72 12.10 9.98 -7.70
N ALA A 73 10.91 10.06 -7.12
CA ALA A 73 9.84 10.93 -7.58
C ALA A 73 9.16 11.55 -6.36
N ASP A 74 9.03 12.85 -6.31
CA ASP A 74 8.32 13.61 -5.29
C ASP A 74 7.08 14.30 -5.88
N GLY A 75 6.10 14.57 -5.04
CA GLY A 75 4.87 15.22 -5.46
C GLY A 75 4.09 14.45 -6.56
N TYR A 76 3.70 15.13 -7.62
CA TYR A 76 2.92 14.57 -8.73
C TYR A 76 3.79 14.00 -9.85
N ASN A 77 5.01 13.57 -9.54
CA ASN A 77 5.99 13.11 -10.51
C ASN A 77 5.93 11.61 -10.75
N THR A 78 6.45 11.16 -11.87
CA THR A 78 6.54 9.75 -12.20
C THR A 78 7.98 9.40 -12.55
N ALA A 79 8.57 8.44 -11.83
CA ALA A 79 9.90 7.91 -12.09
C ALA A 79 9.83 6.38 -12.23
N ILE A 80 10.17 5.87 -13.40
CA ILE A 80 10.15 4.43 -13.70
C ILE A 80 11.48 4.01 -14.32
N GLY A 81 12.16 3.06 -13.67
CA GLY A 81 13.44 2.52 -14.14
C GLY A 81 14.49 2.48 -13.03
N ILE A 82 15.70 2.07 -13.34
CA ILE A 82 16.77 2.04 -12.35
C ILE A 82 17.41 3.43 -12.24
N ALA A 83 17.45 3.98 -11.04
CA ALA A 83 18.00 5.31 -10.75
C ALA A 83 17.35 6.45 -11.59
N ALA A 84 16.08 6.29 -11.96
CA ALA A 84 15.30 7.35 -12.60
C ALA A 84 14.97 8.44 -11.57
N THR A 85 15.07 9.71 -11.95
CA THR A 85 14.83 10.86 -11.08
C THR A 85 13.84 11.83 -11.71
N ALA A 86 12.69 12.08 -11.07
CA ALA A 86 11.70 13.06 -11.45
C ALA A 86 11.47 14.05 -10.31
N ARG A 87 11.89 15.30 -10.46
CA ARG A 87 11.87 16.33 -9.39
C ARG A 87 11.00 17.54 -9.68
N GLY A 88 10.80 17.86 -10.94
CA GLY A 88 9.95 18.99 -11.28
C GLY A 88 8.47 18.66 -11.07
N ASP A 89 7.63 19.61 -10.73
CA ASP A 89 6.20 19.39 -10.60
C ASP A 89 5.60 18.93 -11.95
N GLY A 90 4.95 17.76 -11.95
CA GLY A 90 4.48 17.11 -13.16
C GLY A 90 5.57 16.51 -14.06
N ALA A 91 6.74 16.19 -13.51
CA ALA A 91 7.85 15.60 -14.27
C ALA A 91 7.68 14.09 -14.49
N LEU A 92 8.13 13.61 -15.64
CA LEU A 92 8.17 12.21 -16.02
C LEU A 92 9.58 11.76 -16.37
N ALA A 93 10.13 10.79 -15.63
CA ALA A 93 11.39 10.13 -15.93
C ALA A 93 11.15 8.64 -16.19
N LEU A 94 11.41 8.17 -17.41
CA LEU A 94 11.19 6.78 -17.79
C LEU A 94 12.44 6.17 -18.42
N GLY A 95 13.06 5.22 -17.72
CA GLY A 95 14.24 4.50 -18.15
C GLY A 95 15.36 4.50 -17.13
N THR A 96 16.51 3.91 -17.48
CA THR A 96 17.65 3.79 -16.57
C THR A 96 18.43 5.10 -16.50
N GLN A 97 18.68 5.60 -15.31
CA GLN A 97 19.43 6.83 -15.03
C GLN A 97 18.87 8.08 -15.73
N THR A 98 17.58 8.10 -16.03
CA THR A 98 16.91 9.27 -16.57
C THR A 98 16.71 10.34 -15.53
N LYS A 99 16.74 11.62 -15.96
CA LYS A 99 16.54 12.77 -15.09
C LYS A 99 15.56 13.76 -15.72
N ALA A 100 14.42 13.97 -15.07
CA ALA A 100 13.48 15.02 -15.36
C ALA A 100 13.46 15.98 -14.16
N THR A 101 14.18 17.11 -14.23
CA THR A 101 14.48 17.94 -13.05
C THR A 101 13.71 19.25 -13.01
N SER A 102 13.01 19.61 -14.05
CA SER A 102 12.22 20.83 -14.13
C SER A 102 10.72 20.59 -14.24
N ILE A 103 9.94 21.64 -14.05
CA ILE A 103 8.47 21.62 -14.10
C ILE A 103 8.01 21.11 -15.47
N ARG A 104 7.11 20.14 -15.44
CA ARG A 104 6.50 19.49 -16.63
C ARG A 104 7.53 18.94 -17.62
N SER A 105 8.73 18.60 -17.14
CA SER A 105 9.77 18.03 -17.97
C SER A 105 9.54 16.51 -18.19
N THR A 106 9.89 16.02 -19.37
CA THR A 106 9.77 14.61 -19.72
C THR A 106 11.10 14.07 -20.23
N ALA A 107 11.64 13.05 -19.55
CA ALA A 107 12.86 12.37 -19.95
C ALA A 107 12.59 10.87 -20.17
N ILE A 108 12.84 10.36 -21.36
CA ILE A 108 12.58 8.95 -21.71
C ILE A 108 13.80 8.36 -22.43
N GLY A 109 14.34 7.26 -21.87
CA GLY A 109 15.47 6.54 -22.47
C GLY A 109 16.51 6.14 -21.42
N HIS A 110 17.73 5.85 -21.88
CA HIS A 110 18.85 5.59 -20.99
C HIS A 110 19.70 6.86 -20.86
N GLN A 111 19.85 7.36 -19.64
CA GLN A 111 20.58 8.60 -19.35
C GLN A 111 20.03 9.84 -20.10
N ALA A 112 18.75 9.86 -20.39
CA ALA A 112 18.10 11.04 -20.92
C ALA A 112 17.94 12.10 -19.83
N GLU A 113 18.18 13.36 -20.16
CA GLU A 113 18.06 14.49 -19.22
C GLU A 113 17.17 15.60 -19.78
N ALA A 114 16.14 15.97 -19.03
CA ALA A 114 15.26 17.10 -19.32
C ALA A 114 15.35 18.09 -18.15
N SER A 115 16.09 19.17 -18.33
CA SER A 115 16.37 20.18 -17.30
C SER A 115 15.68 21.52 -17.55
N GLY A 116 15.11 21.75 -18.72
CA GLY A 116 14.28 22.92 -18.99
C GLY A 116 12.82 22.71 -18.56
N ALA A 117 12.14 23.80 -18.19
CA ALA A 117 10.69 23.76 -17.98
C ALA A 117 9.99 23.43 -19.31
N ASP A 118 8.97 22.57 -19.24
CA ASP A 118 8.24 22.08 -20.42
C ASP A 118 9.11 21.34 -21.46
N SER A 119 10.34 20.95 -21.08
CA SER A 119 11.27 20.28 -21.99
C SER A 119 10.96 18.78 -22.13
N ILE A 120 11.21 18.23 -23.32
CA ILE A 120 11.06 16.81 -23.62
C ILE A 120 12.37 16.29 -24.19
N SER A 121 12.93 15.27 -23.55
CA SER A 121 14.17 14.60 -23.95
C SER A 121 13.88 13.11 -24.14
N ILE A 122 13.98 12.62 -25.37
CA ILE A 122 13.72 11.22 -25.71
C ILE A 122 14.92 10.62 -26.46
N GLY A 123 15.42 9.53 -25.92
CA GLY A 123 16.54 8.80 -26.53
C GLY A 123 17.65 8.51 -25.54
N THR A 124 18.64 7.76 -25.96
CA THR A 124 19.82 7.47 -25.14
C THR A 124 20.75 8.68 -25.12
N LEU A 125 21.18 9.12 -23.94
CA LEU A 125 22.09 10.24 -23.75
C LEU A 125 21.55 11.58 -24.35
N SER A 126 20.24 11.70 -24.49
CA SER A 126 19.61 12.93 -25.00
C SER A 126 19.48 13.97 -23.92
N GLY A 127 19.60 15.25 -24.27
CA GLY A 127 19.45 16.38 -23.35
C GLY A 127 18.53 17.45 -23.93
N ALA A 128 17.66 18.00 -23.07
CA ALA A 128 16.79 19.13 -23.35
C ALA A 128 16.85 20.13 -22.18
N SER A 129 17.16 21.36 -22.47
CA SER A 129 17.31 22.46 -21.50
C SER A 129 16.40 23.63 -21.83
#